data_35d992fe2acaef4bbbe549a979bb4298
#
_entry.id   35d992fe2acaef4bbbe549a979bb4298
#
_cell.length_a   1.000
_cell.length_b   1.000
_cell.length_c   1.000
_cell.angle_alpha   90.00
_cell.angle_beta   90.00
_cell.angle_gamma   90.00
#
_symmetry.space_group_name_H-M   'P 1'
#
loop_
_entity.id
_entity.type
_entity.pdbx_description
1 polymer ?
#
loop_
_entity_poly.entity_id
_entity_poly.type
_entity_poly.pdbx_seq_one_letter_code
_entity_poly.pdbx_strand_id
1 'polypeptide(L)'
;MRAVIQRVQHASVTIDGKLKSRIQRGFLVLLGIEDADTEEDKEWLARKIISLRVFDDEQGVMNRNIQDAGGEILVVSQFTLMASYKKGNRPSWIRAARHEHAIPLYEAFTERLSLDLPGRVQTGEFGADMQVELLNDGPVTICMDTKNKE
;
A
#
# COMPACT_ATOMS: atom_id res chain seq x y z
N MET A 1 0.26 -6.05 -10.06
CA MET A 1 0.01 -5.06 -8.96
C MET A 1 1.27 -4.27 -8.69
N ARG A 2 1.12 -3.00 -8.42
CA ARG A 2 2.23 -2.13 -7.96
C ARG A 2 1.90 -1.57 -6.59
N ALA A 3 2.91 -1.53 -5.73
CA ALA A 3 2.79 -0.90 -4.43
C ALA A 3 3.97 0.04 -4.19
N VAL A 4 3.66 1.18 -3.57
CA VAL A 4 4.66 2.04 -2.94
C VAL A 4 4.43 1.94 -1.45
N ILE A 5 5.44 1.45 -0.73
CA ILE A 5 5.40 1.20 0.70
C ILE A 5 6.29 2.24 1.38
N GLN A 6 5.74 2.99 2.32
CA GLN A 6 6.48 3.95 3.12
C GLN A 6 6.38 3.57 4.59
N ARG A 7 7.54 3.42 5.24
CA ARG A 7 7.58 3.27 6.71
C ARG A 7 7.23 4.61 7.34
N VAL A 8 6.26 4.61 8.26
CA VAL A 8 5.72 5.84 8.85
C VAL A 8 5.72 5.78 10.36
N GLN A 9 5.84 6.95 11.01
CA GLN A 9 5.54 7.13 12.43
C GLN A 9 4.03 7.23 12.65
N HIS A 10 3.33 7.84 11.71
CA HIS A 10 1.87 7.90 11.63
C HIS A 10 1.45 8.20 10.19
N ALA A 11 0.22 7.84 9.85
CA ALA A 11 -0.42 8.24 8.60
C ALA A 11 -1.94 8.33 8.79
N SER A 12 -2.59 9.14 7.98
CA SER A 12 -4.04 9.29 8.01
C SER A 12 -4.63 9.61 6.64
N VAL A 13 -5.91 9.29 6.48
CA VAL A 13 -6.73 9.67 5.33
C VAL A 13 -7.89 10.53 5.81
N THR A 14 -8.05 11.69 5.21
CA THR A 14 -9.17 12.61 5.41
C THR A 14 -9.95 12.75 4.11
N ILE A 15 -11.27 12.67 4.16
CA ILE A 15 -12.19 12.80 3.03
C ILE A 15 -13.24 13.84 3.38
N ASP A 16 -13.41 14.87 2.53
CA ASP A 16 -14.36 15.96 2.75
C ASP A 16 -14.20 16.61 4.15
N GLY A 17 -12.96 16.80 4.58
CA GLY A 17 -12.65 17.39 5.87
C GLY A 17 -12.86 16.48 7.08
N LYS A 18 -13.25 15.21 6.88
CA LYS A 18 -13.47 14.23 7.95
C LYS A 18 -12.41 13.15 7.94
N LEU A 19 -11.89 12.84 9.12
CA LEU A 19 -10.95 11.75 9.29
C LEU A 19 -11.63 10.41 8.98
N LYS A 20 -11.12 9.71 7.95
CA LYS A 20 -11.58 8.37 7.54
C LYS A 20 -10.85 7.27 8.31
N SER A 21 -9.53 7.36 8.37
CA SER A 21 -8.67 6.34 9.00
C SER A 21 -7.34 6.94 9.42
N ARG A 22 -6.74 6.32 10.42
CA ARG A 22 -5.44 6.71 10.97
C ARG A 22 -4.71 5.47 11.47
N ILE A 23 -3.39 5.47 11.29
CA ILE A 23 -2.48 4.51 11.91
C ILE A 23 -1.37 5.24 12.67
N GLN A 24 -0.78 4.52 13.63
CA GLN A 24 0.49 4.90 14.24
C GLN A 24 1.65 4.29 13.43
N ARG A 25 2.75 3.93 14.07
CA ARG A 25 3.92 3.35 13.42
C ARG A 25 3.57 2.15 12.56
N GLY A 26 4.09 2.13 11.34
CA GLY A 26 3.85 1.02 10.43
C GLY A 26 4.13 1.38 8.97
N PHE A 27 3.23 0.97 8.08
CA PHE A 27 3.31 1.26 6.65
C PHE A 27 2.11 2.03 6.12
N LEU A 28 2.37 3.07 5.33
CA LEU A 28 1.44 3.53 4.31
C LEU A 28 1.72 2.73 3.04
N VAL A 29 0.70 2.09 2.48
CA VAL A 29 0.78 1.30 1.24
C VAL A 29 -0.13 1.94 0.19
N LEU A 30 0.48 2.53 -0.84
CA LEU A 30 -0.23 2.98 -2.04
C LEU A 30 -0.31 1.81 -3.01
N LEU A 31 -1.52 1.41 -3.41
CA LEU A 31 -1.75 0.20 -4.22
C LEU A 31 -2.38 0.54 -5.57
N GLY A 32 -1.69 0.18 -6.66
CA GLY A 32 -2.19 0.22 -8.02
C GLY A 32 -2.47 -1.18 -8.56
N ILE A 33 -3.59 -1.30 -9.27
CA ILE A 33 -4.06 -2.56 -9.85
C ILE A 33 -4.25 -2.38 -11.35
N GLU A 34 -3.83 -3.37 -12.14
CA GLU A 34 -4.06 -3.44 -13.58
C GLU A 34 -4.92 -4.66 -13.94
N ASP A 35 -5.53 -4.67 -15.14
CA ASP A 35 -6.45 -5.74 -15.56
C ASP A 35 -5.81 -7.13 -15.58
N ALA A 36 -4.49 -7.21 -15.79
CA ALA A 36 -3.74 -8.47 -15.80
C ALA A 36 -3.42 -9.03 -14.40
N ASP A 37 -3.77 -8.32 -13.33
CA ASP A 37 -3.49 -8.76 -11.96
C ASP A 37 -4.46 -9.87 -11.52
N THR A 38 -3.91 -10.82 -10.77
CA THR A 38 -4.60 -12.04 -10.35
C THR A 38 -4.52 -12.23 -8.83
N GLU A 39 -5.21 -13.26 -8.34
CA GLU A 39 -5.12 -13.71 -6.94
C GLU A 39 -3.68 -14.06 -6.54
N GLU A 40 -2.89 -14.61 -7.46
CA GLU A 40 -1.48 -14.93 -7.22
C GLU A 40 -0.65 -13.66 -6.98
N ASP A 41 -0.88 -12.61 -7.78
CA ASP A 41 -0.24 -11.30 -7.57
C ASP A 41 -0.56 -10.72 -6.20
N LYS A 42 -1.83 -10.76 -5.83
CA LYS A 42 -2.31 -10.31 -4.51
C LYS A 42 -1.63 -11.07 -3.37
N GLU A 43 -1.63 -12.39 -3.44
CA GLU A 43 -1.06 -13.23 -2.39
C GLU A 43 0.44 -13.01 -2.24
N TRP A 44 1.16 -12.93 -3.36
CA TRP A 44 2.59 -12.68 -3.35
C TRP A 44 2.91 -11.31 -2.73
N LEU A 45 2.21 -10.26 -3.18
CA LEU A 45 2.45 -8.88 -2.72
C LEU A 45 2.15 -8.73 -1.23
N ALA A 46 1.01 -9.25 -0.76
CA ALA A 46 0.62 -9.18 0.65
C ALA A 46 1.67 -9.86 1.54
N ARG A 47 2.08 -11.08 1.19
CA ARG A 47 3.11 -11.80 1.95
C ARG A 47 4.44 -11.06 1.95
N LYS A 48 4.85 -10.47 0.82
CA LYS A 48 6.09 -9.69 0.75
C LYS A 48 6.06 -8.48 1.67
N ILE A 49 4.98 -7.73 1.67
CA ILE A 49 4.83 -6.54 2.53
C ILE A 49 4.92 -6.93 4.01
N ILE A 50 4.21 -7.98 4.43
CA ILE A 50 4.26 -8.47 5.81
C ILE A 50 5.67 -8.92 6.21
N SER A 51 6.39 -9.54 5.27
CA SER A 51 7.71 -10.12 5.54
C SER A 51 8.87 -9.14 5.43
N LEU A 52 8.64 -7.91 4.96
CA LEU A 52 9.70 -6.90 4.83
C LEU A 52 10.36 -6.61 6.18
N ARG A 53 11.67 -6.76 6.23
CA ARG A 53 12.48 -6.55 7.45
C ARG A 53 13.10 -5.16 7.44
N VAL A 54 12.27 -4.14 7.63
CA VAL A 54 12.64 -2.73 7.55
C VAL A 54 12.38 -1.94 8.83
N PHE A 55 12.07 -2.62 9.91
CA PHE A 55 12.00 -2.03 11.25
C PHE A 55 13.24 -2.37 12.05
N ASP A 56 13.70 -1.40 12.82
CA ASP A 56 14.94 -1.53 13.57
C ASP A 56 14.82 -2.56 14.71
N ASP A 57 15.88 -3.35 14.88
CA ASP A 57 16.09 -4.21 16.06
C ASP A 57 16.74 -3.40 17.22
N GLU A 58 17.12 -4.09 18.29
CA GLU A 58 17.72 -3.46 19.47
C GLU A 58 19.10 -2.83 19.17
N GLN A 59 19.76 -3.21 18.07
CA GLN A 59 21.02 -2.63 17.62
C GLN A 59 20.83 -1.50 16.60
N GLY A 60 19.60 -1.13 16.28
CA GLY A 60 19.30 -0.10 15.29
C GLY A 60 19.48 -0.57 13.84
N VAL A 61 19.42 -1.89 13.60
CA VAL A 61 19.52 -2.50 12.27
C VAL A 61 18.14 -2.86 11.75
N MET A 62 17.84 -2.53 10.50
CA MET A 62 16.58 -2.90 9.83
C MET A 62 16.51 -4.41 9.65
N ASN A 63 15.94 -5.10 10.61
CA ASN A 63 15.96 -6.56 10.71
C ASN A 63 14.62 -7.17 11.13
N ARG A 64 13.67 -6.38 11.62
CA ARG A 64 12.36 -6.84 12.07
C ARG A 64 11.29 -6.55 11.04
N ASN A 65 10.34 -7.47 10.89
CA ASN A 65 9.16 -7.24 10.06
C ASN A 65 8.08 -6.45 10.83
N ILE A 66 6.99 -6.12 10.16
CA ILE A 66 5.91 -5.31 10.74
C ILE A 66 5.16 -6.03 11.87
N GLN A 67 5.02 -7.36 11.80
CA GLN A 67 4.38 -8.14 12.86
C GLN A 67 5.18 -8.06 14.16
N ASP A 68 6.49 -8.31 14.07
CA ASP A 68 7.42 -8.27 15.20
C ASP A 68 7.55 -6.85 15.77
N ALA A 69 7.47 -5.84 14.90
CA ALA A 69 7.52 -4.44 15.31
C ALA A 69 6.21 -3.92 15.92
N GLY A 70 5.12 -4.70 15.86
CA GLY A 70 3.81 -4.28 16.35
C GLY A 70 3.17 -3.18 15.51
N GLY A 71 3.55 -3.05 14.24
CA GLY A 71 3.10 -1.99 13.36
C GLY A 71 1.71 -2.20 12.77
N GLU A 72 1.18 -1.12 12.20
CA GLU A 72 -0.12 -1.06 11.52
C GLU A 72 0.06 -0.77 10.03
N ILE A 73 -0.93 -1.07 9.21
CA ILE A 73 -0.93 -0.75 7.77
C ILE A 73 -2.13 0.14 7.43
N LEU A 74 -1.87 1.18 6.66
CA LEU A 74 -2.90 1.98 5.98
C LEU A 74 -2.78 1.75 4.48
N VAL A 75 -3.80 1.11 3.88
CA VAL A 75 -3.85 0.84 2.44
C VAL A 75 -4.69 1.90 1.74
N VAL A 76 -4.10 2.53 0.74
CA VAL A 76 -4.75 3.55 -0.10
C VAL A 76 -4.69 3.11 -1.55
N SER A 77 -5.83 3.07 -2.23
CA SER A 77 -5.89 2.81 -3.67
C SER A 77 -5.24 3.96 -4.45
N GLN A 78 -4.36 3.63 -5.40
CA GLN A 78 -3.58 4.59 -6.17
C GLN A 78 -3.43 4.13 -7.63
N PHE A 79 -4.48 4.32 -8.43
CA PHE A 79 -4.47 3.89 -9.84
C PHE A 79 -3.38 4.61 -10.66
N THR A 80 -2.97 5.80 -10.24
CA THR A 80 -1.92 6.59 -10.91
C THR A 80 -0.55 5.92 -10.92
N LEU A 81 -0.33 4.87 -10.10
CA LEU A 81 0.87 4.04 -10.19
C LEU A 81 0.95 3.27 -11.53
N MET A 82 -0.17 3.16 -12.26
CA MET A 82 -0.23 2.54 -13.59
C MET A 82 -0.07 3.56 -14.73
N ALA A 83 0.37 4.78 -14.42
CA ALA A 83 0.57 5.85 -15.39
C ALA A 83 1.56 5.47 -16.48
N SER A 84 1.20 5.79 -17.72
CA SER A 84 2.14 5.84 -18.85
C SER A 84 2.35 7.31 -19.27
N TYR A 85 3.61 7.73 -19.23
CA TYR A 85 4.02 9.11 -19.58
C TYR A 85 5.12 9.12 -20.66
N LYS A 86 5.28 7.99 -21.37
CA LYS A 86 6.31 7.84 -22.41
C LYS A 86 6.06 8.77 -23.61
N LYS A 87 4.79 9.08 -23.90
CA LYS A 87 4.39 9.94 -25.01
C LYS A 87 3.68 11.18 -24.47
N GLY A 88 4.44 12.26 -24.28
CA GLY A 88 3.92 13.54 -23.82
C GLY A 88 3.75 13.63 -22.30
N ASN A 89 3.38 14.83 -21.81
CA ASN A 89 3.36 15.18 -20.39
C ASN A 89 2.00 14.95 -19.69
N ARG A 90 0.98 14.59 -20.46
CA ARG A 90 -0.30 14.16 -19.89
C ARG A 90 -0.28 12.65 -19.71
N PRO A 91 -0.25 12.15 -18.46
CA PRO A 91 -0.22 10.70 -18.21
C PRO A 91 -1.46 10.00 -18.77
N SER A 92 -1.26 8.78 -19.27
CA SER A 92 -2.35 7.87 -19.65
C SER A 92 -2.55 6.82 -18.56
N TRP A 93 -3.81 6.55 -18.24
CA TRP A 93 -4.23 5.59 -17.21
C TRP A 93 -4.79 4.29 -17.79
N ILE A 94 -4.61 4.06 -19.09
CA ILE A 94 -5.23 2.93 -19.81
C ILE A 94 -4.88 1.55 -19.22
N ARG A 95 -3.75 1.47 -18.51
CA ARG A 95 -3.33 0.23 -17.84
C ARG A 95 -4.00 -0.01 -16.50
N ALA A 96 -4.57 1.03 -15.88
CA ALA A 96 -5.28 0.88 -14.61
C ALA A 96 -6.53 0.02 -14.80
N ALA A 97 -6.73 -0.94 -13.90
CA ALA A 97 -7.91 -1.80 -13.94
C ALA A 97 -9.19 -1.00 -13.76
N ARG A 98 -10.24 -1.48 -14.41
CA ARG A 98 -11.59 -0.96 -14.20
C ARG A 98 -12.10 -1.33 -12.80
N HIS A 99 -13.08 -0.58 -12.31
CA HIS A 99 -13.60 -0.74 -10.95
C HIS A 99 -14.10 -2.15 -10.68
N GLU A 100 -14.73 -2.80 -11.67
CA GLU A 100 -15.28 -4.16 -11.55
C GLU A 100 -14.20 -5.22 -11.25
N HIS A 101 -12.96 -4.96 -11.65
CA HIS A 101 -11.81 -5.82 -11.35
C HIS A 101 -11.01 -5.28 -10.14
N ALA A 102 -10.79 -3.99 -10.09
CA ALA A 102 -9.92 -3.37 -9.09
C ALA A 102 -10.50 -3.43 -7.67
N ILE A 103 -11.80 -3.15 -7.49
CA ILE A 103 -12.41 -3.09 -6.16
C ILE A 103 -12.38 -4.45 -5.45
N PRO A 104 -12.84 -5.57 -6.06
CA PRO A 104 -12.76 -6.87 -5.41
C PRO A 104 -11.34 -7.29 -5.07
N LEU A 105 -10.37 -7.02 -5.94
CA LEU A 105 -8.97 -7.37 -5.71
C LEU A 105 -8.32 -6.51 -4.62
N TYR A 106 -8.68 -5.23 -4.55
CA TYR A 106 -8.28 -4.33 -3.47
C TYR A 106 -8.82 -4.80 -2.11
N GLU A 107 -10.09 -5.14 -2.04
CA GLU A 107 -10.74 -5.66 -0.83
C GLU A 107 -10.09 -6.98 -0.40
N ALA A 108 -9.91 -7.92 -1.33
CA ALA A 108 -9.24 -9.19 -1.05
C ALA A 108 -7.79 -9.01 -0.57
N PHE A 109 -7.07 -8.01 -1.09
CA PHE A 109 -5.73 -7.67 -0.63
C PHE A 109 -5.73 -7.16 0.81
N THR A 110 -6.65 -6.26 1.16
CA THR A 110 -6.75 -5.75 2.54
C THR A 110 -7.17 -6.83 3.53
N GLU A 111 -8.09 -7.71 3.15
CA GLU A 111 -8.47 -8.89 3.95
C GLU A 111 -7.28 -9.82 4.17
N ARG A 112 -6.49 -10.07 3.11
CA ARG A 112 -5.29 -10.90 3.22
C ARG A 112 -4.26 -10.35 4.21
N LEU A 113 -4.01 -9.04 4.19
CA LEU A 113 -3.15 -8.38 5.17
C LEU A 113 -3.71 -8.51 6.60
N SER A 114 -5.03 -8.40 6.75
CA SER A 114 -5.71 -8.48 8.04
C SER A 114 -5.61 -9.85 8.70
N LEU A 115 -5.42 -10.93 7.93
CA LEU A 115 -5.17 -12.27 8.48
C LEU A 115 -3.86 -12.32 9.28
N ASP A 116 -2.82 -11.64 8.79
CA ASP A 116 -1.51 -11.59 9.46
C ASP A 116 -1.42 -10.46 10.51
N LEU A 117 -2.25 -9.43 10.38
CA LEU A 117 -2.28 -8.25 11.24
C LEU A 117 -3.72 -7.97 11.73
N PRO A 118 -4.34 -8.86 12.52
CA PRO A 118 -5.72 -8.68 12.96
C PRO A 118 -5.89 -7.38 13.75
N GLY A 119 -6.88 -6.54 13.32
CA GLY A 119 -7.17 -5.25 13.93
C GLY A 119 -6.15 -4.14 13.65
N ARG A 120 -5.14 -4.39 12.82
CA ARG A 120 -4.04 -3.44 12.53
C ARG A 120 -3.96 -3.02 11.06
N VAL A 121 -5.00 -3.25 10.28
CA VAL A 121 -5.10 -2.81 8.88
C VAL A 121 -6.25 -1.84 8.73
N GLN A 122 -5.93 -0.63 8.26
CA GLN A 122 -6.88 0.42 7.95
C GLN A 122 -6.86 0.69 6.44
N THR A 123 -7.93 1.29 5.93
CA THR A 123 -8.05 1.63 4.51
C THR A 123 -8.52 3.06 4.32
N GLY A 124 -8.19 3.65 3.15
CA GLY A 124 -8.92 4.78 2.62
C GLY A 124 -10.29 4.35 2.07
N GLU A 125 -10.81 5.11 1.13
CA GLU A 125 -12.02 4.79 0.40
C GLU A 125 -11.71 4.74 -1.10
N PHE A 126 -11.96 3.60 -1.73
CA PHE A 126 -11.65 3.41 -3.15
C PHE A 126 -12.41 4.43 -4.01
N GLY A 127 -11.69 5.17 -4.86
CA GLY A 127 -12.27 6.15 -5.77
C GLY A 127 -12.59 7.52 -5.16
N ALA A 128 -12.42 7.71 -3.86
CA ALA A 128 -12.63 9.01 -3.22
C ALA A 128 -11.46 9.97 -3.46
N ASP A 129 -11.73 11.26 -3.34
CA ASP A 129 -10.68 12.28 -3.21
C ASP A 129 -10.18 12.29 -1.77
N MET A 130 -8.95 11.83 -1.58
CA MET A 130 -8.36 11.61 -0.27
C MET A 130 -7.21 12.58 -0.01
N GLN A 131 -7.22 13.19 1.18
CA GLN A 131 -6.06 13.88 1.73
C GLN A 131 -5.27 12.87 2.56
N VAL A 132 -4.10 12.49 2.09
CA VAL A 132 -3.23 11.52 2.74
C VAL A 132 -2.08 12.25 3.43
N GLU A 133 -2.05 12.20 4.74
CA GLU A 133 -0.98 12.77 5.55
C GLU A 133 -0.14 11.65 6.15
N LEU A 134 1.17 11.83 6.15
CA LEU A 134 2.10 10.86 6.74
C LEU A 134 3.37 11.53 7.23
N LEU A 135 4.03 10.89 8.19
CA LEU A 135 5.42 11.18 8.55
C LEU A 135 6.28 9.99 8.13
N ASN A 136 6.97 10.12 6.99
CA ASN A 136 7.88 9.09 6.51
C ASN A 136 9.09 8.97 7.44
N ASP A 137 9.30 7.76 7.94
CA ASP A 137 10.32 7.47 8.96
C ASP A 137 11.58 6.88 8.32
N GLY A 138 12.64 7.66 8.35
CA GLY A 138 13.92 7.19 7.86
C GLY A 138 14.65 8.10 6.87
N PRO A 139 14.16 8.48 5.67
CA PRO A 139 13.00 7.94 4.98
C PRO A 139 13.20 6.50 4.51
N VAL A 140 12.17 5.71 4.51
CA VAL A 140 12.14 4.36 3.94
C VAL A 140 10.95 4.26 3.00
N THR A 141 11.23 4.11 1.71
CA THR A 141 10.24 4.00 0.63
C THR A 141 10.65 2.87 -0.31
N ILE A 142 9.77 1.91 -0.52
CA ILE A 142 10.05 0.71 -1.34
C ILE A 142 8.96 0.61 -2.40
N CYS A 143 9.36 0.42 -3.65
CA CYS A 143 8.46 0.15 -4.77
C CYS A 143 8.48 -1.35 -5.09
N MET A 144 7.30 -1.93 -5.25
CA MET A 144 7.14 -3.33 -5.66
C MET A 144 6.25 -3.43 -6.88
N ASP A 145 6.61 -4.32 -7.81
CA ASP A 145 5.80 -4.64 -9.00
C ASP A 145 5.73 -6.16 -9.13
N THR A 146 4.53 -6.74 -9.09
CA THR A 146 4.35 -8.18 -9.17
C THR A 146 4.70 -8.76 -10.56
N LYS A 147 4.69 -7.92 -11.59
CA LYS A 147 5.06 -8.29 -12.95
C LYS A 147 6.55 -8.08 -13.25
N ASN A 148 7.24 -7.34 -12.41
CA ASN A 148 8.68 -7.07 -12.51
C ASN A 148 9.31 -7.15 -11.12
N LYS A 149 9.42 -8.37 -10.61
CA LYS A 149 9.97 -8.66 -9.28
C LYS A 149 11.49 -8.46 -9.29
N GLU A 150 11.99 -7.71 -8.30
CA GLU A 150 13.41 -7.46 -8.07
C GLU A 150 13.88 -8.01 -6.73
#